data_a6c8eec0d955cb10dcc0473427844bd0
#
_entry.id   a6c8eec0d955cb10dcc0473427844bd0
#
_cell.length_a   1.000
_cell.length_b   1.000
_cell.length_c   1.000
_cell.angle_alpha   90.00
_cell.angle_beta   90.00
_cell.angle_gamma   90.00
#
_symmetry.space_group_name_H-M   'P 1'
#
loop_
_entity.id
_entity.type
_entity.pdbx_description
1 polymer ?
#
loop_
_entity_poly.entity_id
_entity_poly.type
_entity_poly.pdbx_seq_one_letter_code
_entity_poly.pdbx_strand_id
1 'polypeptide(L)'
;MLEIRWHGRGGQGAVTAGEVLASSAIIEGKFALTFPEFGAERRGAPVRAYTRISESPLIPRTPIDKPDVVVILDRSLIKGEYMSGLKEGGYIVANTPLKPDELAKKLSLSKSYNVATIDATSIAYKWLKANIVNTAILGAVINATGIVSLETVVEVIRNRFHGRIAEANANAVKDAYGSTVFMRLQEAV
;
A
#
# COMPACT_ATOMS: atom_id res chain seq x y z
N MET A 1 8.56 -10.07 11.18
CA MET A 1 7.17 -9.90 10.69
C MET A 1 7.00 -8.46 10.26
N LEU A 2 6.52 -8.20 9.05
CA LEU A 2 6.16 -6.88 8.53
C LEU A 2 4.66 -6.67 8.70
N GLU A 3 4.26 -5.55 9.27
CA GLU A 3 2.88 -5.20 9.57
C GLU A 3 2.46 -3.96 8.78
N ILE A 4 1.46 -4.13 7.92
CA ILE A 4 0.98 -3.09 6.99
C ILE A 4 -0.46 -2.73 7.34
N ARG A 5 -0.72 -1.44 7.47
CA ARG A 5 -2.05 -0.88 7.66
C ARG A 5 -2.44 -0.04 6.45
N TRP A 6 -3.52 -0.46 5.80
CA TRP A 6 -4.06 0.17 4.61
C TRP A 6 -5.22 1.08 4.98
N HIS A 7 -5.20 2.29 4.46
CA HIS A 7 -6.27 3.28 4.61
C HIS A 7 -6.80 3.67 3.24
N GLY A 8 -8.10 3.49 3.05
CA GLY A 8 -8.79 3.83 1.81
C GLY A 8 -10.25 4.16 2.06
N ARG A 9 -11.01 4.27 0.99
CA ARG A 9 -12.46 4.36 1.05
C ARG A 9 -13.10 3.11 0.46
N GLY A 10 -14.31 2.81 0.90
CA GLY A 10 -15.07 1.67 0.37
C GLY A 10 -15.16 1.72 -1.15
N GLY A 11 -14.74 0.63 -1.82
CA GLY A 11 -14.66 0.50 -3.27
C GLY A 11 -13.29 0.79 -3.91
N GLN A 12 -12.29 1.31 -3.17
CA GLN A 12 -10.95 1.53 -3.72
C GLN A 12 -10.04 0.30 -3.72
N GLY A 13 -10.46 -0.80 -3.09
CA GLY A 13 -9.77 -2.09 -3.13
C GLY A 13 -8.59 -2.23 -2.18
N ALA A 14 -8.61 -1.60 -0.99
CA ALA A 14 -7.57 -1.76 0.03
C ALA A 14 -7.35 -3.23 0.42
N VAL A 15 -8.45 -3.99 0.63
CA VAL A 15 -8.38 -5.43 0.93
C VAL A 15 -7.78 -6.19 -0.24
N THR A 16 -8.20 -5.89 -1.48
CA THR A 16 -7.68 -6.54 -2.69
C THR A 16 -6.17 -6.31 -2.86
N ALA A 17 -5.67 -5.10 -2.56
CA ALA A 17 -4.23 -4.83 -2.58
C ALA A 17 -3.49 -5.70 -1.56
N GLY A 18 -4.03 -5.80 -0.34
CA GLY A 18 -3.48 -6.68 0.69
C GLY A 18 -3.50 -8.16 0.31
N GLU A 19 -4.58 -8.63 -0.33
CA GLU A 19 -4.70 -10.03 -0.81
C GLU A 19 -3.67 -10.35 -1.91
N VAL A 20 -3.48 -9.46 -2.89
CA VAL A 20 -2.46 -9.63 -3.93
C VAL A 20 -1.06 -9.67 -3.30
N LEU A 21 -0.77 -8.75 -2.36
CA LEU A 21 0.52 -8.73 -1.66
C LEU A 21 0.74 -10.01 -0.83
N ALA A 22 -0.26 -10.45 -0.08
CA ALA A 22 -0.20 -11.67 0.72
C ALA A 22 0.02 -12.92 -0.15
N SER A 23 -0.71 -13.02 -1.27
CA SER A 23 -0.54 -14.13 -2.23
C SER A 23 0.87 -14.15 -2.83
N SER A 24 1.41 -12.97 -3.17
CA SER A 24 2.78 -12.85 -3.68
C SER A 24 3.81 -13.27 -2.64
N ALA A 25 3.64 -12.88 -1.38
CA ALA A 25 4.53 -13.29 -0.30
C ALA A 25 4.50 -14.82 -0.06
N ILE A 26 3.33 -15.45 -0.18
CA ILE A 26 3.18 -16.91 -0.06
C ILE A 26 3.90 -17.63 -1.21
N ILE A 27 3.80 -17.15 -2.44
CA ILE A 27 4.54 -17.71 -3.59
C ILE A 27 6.06 -17.63 -3.35
N GLU A 28 6.54 -16.58 -2.69
CA GLU A 28 7.95 -16.41 -2.33
C GLU A 28 8.35 -17.20 -1.05
N GLY A 29 7.50 -18.11 -0.56
CA GLY A 29 7.80 -18.99 0.56
C GLY A 29 7.61 -18.35 1.94
N LYS A 30 7.00 -17.18 2.02
CA LYS A 30 6.68 -16.51 3.28
C LYS A 30 5.28 -16.88 3.76
N PHE A 31 4.99 -16.62 5.02
CA PHE A 31 3.64 -16.68 5.56
C PHE A 31 2.99 -15.31 5.51
N ALA A 32 1.74 -15.23 5.10
CA ALA A 32 1.03 -13.96 5.02
C ALA A 32 -0.45 -14.09 5.39
N LEU A 33 -0.98 -13.03 5.96
CA LEU A 33 -2.38 -12.89 6.31
C LEU A 33 -2.85 -11.47 5.99
N THR A 34 -4.01 -11.35 5.33
CA THR A 34 -4.68 -10.08 5.13
C THR A 34 -6.15 -10.18 5.55
N PHE A 35 -6.68 -9.12 6.13
CA PHE A 35 -8.07 -9.05 6.55
C PHE A 35 -8.55 -7.59 6.65
N PRO A 36 -9.85 -7.33 6.39
CA PRO A 36 -10.44 -6.02 6.61
C PRO A 36 -10.64 -5.78 8.11
N GLU A 37 -10.69 -4.50 8.48
CA GLU A 37 -11.29 -4.08 9.75
C GLU A 37 -12.81 -4.14 9.59
N PHE A 38 -13.46 -4.96 10.42
CA PHE A 38 -14.91 -5.09 10.39
C PHE A 38 -15.57 -3.85 11.03
N GLY A 39 -16.43 -3.20 10.28
CA GLY A 39 -17.19 -2.02 10.71
C GLY A 39 -18.42 -1.83 9.80
N ALA A 40 -19.19 -0.78 10.02
CA ALA A 40 -20.32 -0.43 9.14
C ALA A 40 -19.80 0.02 7.77
N GLU A 41 -19.50 -0.93 6.89
CA GLU A 41 -19.03 -0.67 5.55
C GLU A 41 -20.11 0.04 4.72
N ARG A 42 -19.84 1.28 4.36
CA ARG A 42 -20.65 2.03 3.39
C ARG A 42 -19.74 2.43 2.23
N ARG A 43 -20.26 2.38 1.02
CA ARG A 43 -19.52 2.84 -0.17
C ARG A 43 -19.04 4.28 0.07
N GLY A 44 -17.73 4.52 -0.09
CA GLY A 44 -17.10 5.82 0.12
C GLY A 44 -16.73 6.14 1.59
N ALA A 45 -17.16 5.37 2.58
CA ALA A 45 -16.70 5.54 3.96
C ALA A 45 -15.21 5.17 4.09
N PRO A 46 -14.46 5.76 5.05
CA PRO A 46 -13.12 5.31 5.38
C PRO A 46 -13.12 3.84 5.78
N VAL A 47 -12.20 3.07 5.21
CA VAL A 47 -12.00 1.65 5.50
C VAL A 47 -10.54 1.40 5.83
N ARG A 48 -10.30 0.38 6.67
CA ARG A 48 -8.98 -0.13 6.97
C ARG A 48 -8.87 -1.60 6.56
N ALA A 49 -7.67 -1.98 6.18
CA ALA A 49 -7.29 -3.37 6.05
C ALA A 49 -5.90 -3.57 6.64
N TYR A 50 -5.60 -4.80 6.96
CA TYR A 50 -4.35 -5.18 7.60
C TYR A 50 -3.70 -6.30 6.81
N THR A 51 -2.38 -6.23 6.64
CA THR A 51 -1.59 -7.32 6.06
C THR A 51 -0.38 -7.59 6.94
N ARG A 52 -0.14 -8.85 7.27
CA ARG A 52 1.07 -9.32 7.94
C ARG A 52 1.82 -10.26 7.03
N ILE A 53 3.13 -10.09 6.94
CA ILE A 53 4.03 -10.98 6.21
C ILE A 53 5.13 -11.40 7.18
N SER A 54 5.41 -12.71 7.26
CA SER A 54 6.32 -13.28 8.25
C SER A 54 7.09 -14.48 7.69
N GLU A 55 8.27 -14.71 8.22
CA GLU A 55 9.00 -15.95 8.01
C GLU A 55 8.50 -17.10 8.94
N SER A 56 7.63 -16.79 9.89
CA SER A 56 7.01 -17.74 10.82
C SER A 56 5.54 -17.96 10.50
N PRO A 57 5.01 -19.19 10.65
CA PRO A 57 3.59 -19.49 10.43
C PRO A 57 2.65 -18.88 11.48
N LEU A 58 3.18 -18.45 12.63
CA LEU A 58 2.37 -17.87 13.71
C LEU A 58 2.07 -16.38 13.42
N ILE A 59 0.95 -16.12 12.76
CA ILE A 59 0.51 -14.77 12.42
C ILE A 59 -0.79 -14.44 13.19
N PRO A 60 -0.78 -13.45 14.10
CA PRO A 60 -1.97 -13.05 14.83
C PRO A 60 -3.00 -12.38 13.90
N ARG A 61 -4.29 -12.65 14.13
CA ARG A 61 -5.42 -12.04 13.40
C ARG A 61 -6.08 -10.95 14.23
N THR A 62 -5.30 -9.98 14.66
CA THR A 62 -5.73 -8.82 15.45
C THR A 62 -5.45 -7.53 14.67
N PRO A 63 -6.18 -6.43 14.92
CA PRO A 63 -5.83 -5.13 14.38
C PRO A 63 -4.36 -4.76 14.61
N ILE A 64 -3.81 -3.94 13.72
CA ILE A 64 -2.41 -3.48 13.79
C ILE A 64 -2.40 -2.05 14.32
N ASP A 65 -2.04 -1.89 15.59
CA ASP A 65 -1.95 -0.57 16.25
C ASP A 65 -0.60 0.10 15.95
N LYS A 66 0.47 -0.70 15.84
CA LYS A 66 1.84 -0.22 15.58
C LYS A 66 2.36 -0.78 14.25
N PRO A 67 1.93 -0.23 13.09
CA PRO A 67 2.37 -0.73 11.79
C PRO A 67 3.83 -0.38 11.51
N ASP A 68 4.48 -1.22 10.69
CA ASP A 68 5.74 -0.90 10.03
C ASP A 68 5.52 -0.06 8.76
N VAL A 69 4.35 -0.25 8.12
CA VAL A 69 3.98 0.47 6.89
C VAL A 69 2.55 0.99 7.01
N VAL A 70 2.37 2.27 6.72
CA VAL A 70 1.06 2.90 6.52
C VAL A 70 0.89 3.19 5.04
N VAL A 71 -0.19 2.67 4.45
CA VAL A 71 -0.54 2.90 3.04
C VAL A 71 -1.83 3.71 2.95
N ILE A 72 -1.80 4.81 2.21
CA ILE A 72 -2.96 5.70 2.03
C ILE A 72 -3.39 5.71 0.56
N LEU A 73 -4.53 5.08 0.27
CA LEU A 73 -5.09 5.00 -1.07
C LEU A 73 -5.83 6.27 -1.49
N ASP A 74 -6.40 6.99 -0.53
CA ASP A 74 -7.23 8.17 -0.79
C ASP A 74 -6.57 9.46 -0.29
N ARG A 75 -6.43 10.45 -1.17
CA ARG A 75 -5.80 11.74 -0.85
C ARG A 75 -6.47 12.48 0.30
N SER A 76 -7.78 12.31 0.49
CA SER A 76 -8.53 12.95 1.59
C SER A 76 -8.19 12.38 2.96
N LEU A 77 -7.56 11.19 3.01
CA LEU A 77 -7.11 10.54 4.23
C LEU A 77 -5.64 10.86 4.56
N ILE A 78 -4.99 11.75 3.83
CA ILE A 78 -3.62 12.21 4.13
C ILE A 78 -3.68 13.22 5.27
N LYS A 79 -3.76 12.70 6.51
CA LYS A 79 -3.83 13.45 7.77
C LYS A 79 -3.02 12.72 8.84
N GLY A 80 -2.51 13.46 9.82
CA GLY A 80 -1.66 12.92 10.88
C GLY A 80 -2.28 11.76 11.66
N GLU A 81 -3.60 11.77 11.86
CA GLU A 81 -4.32 10.70 12.56
C GLU A 81 -4.14 9.31 11.94
N TYR A 82 -3.99 9.22 10.60
CA TYR A 82 -3.77 7.95 9.92
C TYR A 82 -2.34 7.43 10.05
N MET A 83 -1.40 8.27 10.52
CA MET A 83 -0.02 7.87 10.84
C MET A 83 0.12 7.39 12.29
N SER A 84 -0.93 7.48 13.10
CA SER A 84 -0.88 7.11 14.53
C SER A 84 -0.33 5.70 14.71
N GLY A 85 0.63 5.56 15.62
CA GLY A 85 1.27 4.28 15.95
C GLY A 85 2.30 3.80 14.93
N LEU A 86 2.55 4.49 13.81
CA LEU A 86 3.62 4.11 12.88
C LEU A 86 4.96 4.03 13.63
N LYS A 87 5.63 2.90 13.49
CA LYS A 87 6.94 2.67 14.14
C LYS A 87 7.98 3.64 13.60
N GLU A 88 8.95 3.99 14.42
CA GLU A 88 10.11 4.77 14.00
C GLU A 88 10.90 4.03 12.91
N GLY A 89 11.34 4.74 11.88
CA GLY A 89 11.92 4.13 10.69
C GLY A 89 10.92 3.43 9.77
N GLY A 90 9.63 3.47 10.11
CA GLY A 90 8.56 2.88 9.31
C GLY A 90 8.34 3.60 7.97
N TYR A 91 7.44 3.05 7.17
CA TYR A 91 7.16 3.52 5.82
C TYR A 91 5.80 4.20 5.73
N ILE A 92 5.73 5.31 5.02
CA ILE A 92 4.51 5.97 4.59
C ILE A 92 4.45 5.87 3.07
N VAL A 93 3.43 5.18 2.54
CA VAL A 93 3.19 5.09 1.11
C VAL A 93 1.86 5.78 0.79
N ALA A 94 1.89 6.85 0.01
CA ALA A 94 0.72 7.69 -0.20
C ALA A 94 0.39 7.93 -1.67
N ASN A 95 -0.90 7.78 -2.01
CA ASN A 95 -1.45 8.19 -3.29
C ASN A 95 -1.58 9.72 -3.32
N THR A 96 -0.59 10.40 -3.86
CA THR A 96 -0.55 11.87 -3.97
C THR A 96 0.42 12.29 -5.07
N PRO A 97 0.18 13.42 -5.77
CA PRO A 97 1.16 14.00 -6.69
C PRO A 97 2.26 14.79 -5.95
N LEU A 98 2.15 14.98 -4.64
CA LEU A 98 3.18 15.68 -3.84
C LEU A 98 4.46 14.87 -3.83
N LYS A 99 5.60 15.55 -3.80
CA LYS A 99 6.89 14.91 -3.52
C LYS A 99 6.97 14.47 -2.05
N PRO A 100 7.83 13.50 -1.71
CA PRO A 100 7.97 13.01 -0.33
C PRO A 100 8.27 14.11 0.70
N ASP A 101 9.13 15.09 0.36
CA ASP A 101 9.46 16.22 1.24
C ASP A 101 8.26 17.15 1.47
N GLU A 102 7.46 17.40 0.44
CA GLU A 102 6.22 18.19 0.54
C GLU A 102 5.19 17.47 1.41
N LEU A 103 5.07 16.14 1.24
CA LEU A 103 4.19 15.31 2.07
C LEU A 103 4.65 15.31 3.53
N ALA A 104 5.94 15.17 3.78
CA ALA A 104 6.52 15.21 5.12
C ALA A 104 6.23 16.54 5.83
N LYS A 105 6.41 17.66 5.15
CA LYS A 105 6.06 19.00 5.66
C LYS A 105 4.58 19.11 5.97
N LYS A 106 3.70 18.66 5.05
CA LYS A 106 2.24 18.68 5.23
C LYS A 106 1.79 17.89 6.45
N LEU A 107 2.44 16.77 6.74
CA LEU A 107 2.11 15.90 7.88
C LEU A 107 2.87 16.28 9.17
N SER A 108 3.73 17.30 9.11
CA SER A 108 4.59 17.74 10.23
C SER A 108 5.38 16.58 10.83
N LEU A 109 5.97 15.73 9.97
CA LEU A 109 6.73 14.57 10.42
C LEU A 109 8.03 15.03 11.09
N SER A 110 8.17 14.71 12.37
CA SER A 110 9.35 15.07 13.21
C SER A 110 10.33 13.92 13.38
N LYS A 111 10.04 12.75 12.83
CA LYS A 111 10.84 11.53 12.98
C LYS A 111 11.37 11.05 11.64
N SER A 112 12.44 10.26 11.69
CA SER A 112 12.98 9.57 10.51
C SER A 112 12.01 8.53 9.99
N TYR A 113 11.35 8.83 8.89
CA TYR A 113 10.46 7.89 8.19
C TYR A 113 10.95 7.65 6.76
N ASN A 114 10.55 6.54 6.20
CA ASN A 114 10.66 6.26 4.78
C ASN A 114 9.37 6.73 4.10
N VAL A 115 9.45 7.67 3.17
CA VAL A 115 8.26 8.24 2.52
C VAL A 115 8.29 7.93 1.04
N ALA A 116 7.24 7.27 0.55
CA ALA A 116 7.02 6.98 -0.86
C ALA A 116 5.74 7.67 -1.32
N THR A 117 5.80 8.37 -2.44
CA THR A 117 4.65 9.03 -3.05
C THR A 117 4.48 8.60 -4.50
N ILE A 118 3.23 8.50 -4.93
CA ILE A 118 2.84 8.12 -6.28
C ILE A 118 1.48 8.74 -6.63
N ASP A 119 1.30 9.24 -7.83
CA ASP A 119 -0.03 9.57 -8.35
C ASP A 119 -0.72 8.30 -8.89
N ALA A 120 -1.09 7.41 -7.97
CA ALA A 120 -1.78 6.17 -8.29
C ALA A 120 -3.14 6.40 -8.96
N THR A 121 -3.77 7.55 -8.71
CA THR A 121 -5.04 7.92 -9.35
C THR A 121 -4.86 8.13 -10.85
N SER A 122 -3.86 8.89 -11.27
CA SER A 122 -3.56 9.11 -12.69
C SER A 122 -3.17 7.81 -13.40
N ILE A 123 -2.39 6.94 -12.74
CA ILE A 123 -2.03 5.63 -13.26
C ILE A 123 -3.26 4.72 -13.41
N ALA A 124 -4.16 4.70 -12.41
CA ALA A 124 -5.41 3.94 -12.48
C ALA A 124 -6.28 4.41 -13.66
N TYR A 125 -6.44 5.71 -13.86
CA TYR A 125 -7.17 6.22 -15.02
C TYR A 125 -6.49 5.91 -16.35
N LYS A 126 -5.16 5.96 -16.41
CA LYS A 126 -4.38 5.61 -17.60
C LYS A 126 -4.64 4.18 -18.05
N TRP A 127 -4.56 3.21 -17.14
CA TRP A 127 -4.59 1.79 -17.46
C TRP A 127 -5.95 1.14 -17.27
N LEU A 128 -6.68 1.47 -16.19
CA LEU A 128 -7.94 0.83 -15.80
C LEU A 128 -9.17 1.63 -16.20
N LYS A 129 -9.02 2.89 -16.64
CA LYS A 129 -10.10 3.82 -16.97
C LYS A 129 -11.10 4.03 -15.81
N ALA A 130 -10.65 3.82 -14.58
CA ALA A 130 -11.45 3.91 -13.36
C ALA A 130 -10.58 4.35 -12.18
N ASN A 131 -11.20 4.94 -11.14
CA ASN A 131 -10.52 5.31 -9.90
C ASN A 131 -10.38 4.09 -8.96
N ILE A 132 -9.72 3.04 -9.43
CA ILE A 132 -9.42 1.82 -8.67
C ILE A 132 -7.91 1.76 -8.49
N VAL A 133 -7.41 2.33 -7.41
CA VAL A 133 -5.98 2.59 -7.19
C VAL A 133 -5.22 1.42 -6.55
N ASN A 134 -5.87 0.32 -6.23
CA ASN A 134 -5.31 -0.80 -5.47
C ASN A 134 -4.03 -1.39 -6.06
N THR A 135 -4.02 -1.73 -7.36
CA THR A 135 -2.83 -2.30 -8.00
C THR A 135 -1.75 -1.24 -8.24
N ALA A 136 -2.14 -0.01 -8.54
CA ALA A 136 -1.18 1.08 -8.69
C ALA A 136 -0.46 1.38 -7.35
N ILE A 137 -1.19 1.55 -6.23
CA ILE A 137 -0.55 1.81 -4.94
C ILE A 137 0.32 0.63 -4.48
N LEU A 138 -0.05 -0.60 -4.85
CA LEU A 138 0.75 -1.79 -4.56
C LEU A 138 2.14 -1.73 -5.21
N GLY A 139 2.25 -1.18 -6.43
CA GLY A 139 3.54 -0.93 -7.08
C GLY A 139 4.46 -0.05 -6.22
N ALA A 140 3.90 1.00 -5.62
CA ALA A 140 4.66 1.86 -4.70
C ALA A 140 5.04 1.15 -3.40
N VAL A 141 4.16 0.31 -2.85
CA VAL A 141 4.46 -0.46 -1.63
C VAL A 141 5.65 -1.39 -1.85
N ILE A 142 5.64 -2.17 -2.94
CA ILE A 142 6.75 -3.10 -3.23
C ILE A 142 8.04 -2.38 -3.61
N ASN A 143 7.97 -1.24 -4.30
CA ASN A 143 9.15 -0.40 -4.56
C ASN A 143 9.80 0.10 -3.26
N ALA A 144 8.98 0.61 -2.33
CA ALA A 144 9.47 1.20 -1.08
C ALA A 144 10.00 0.15 -0.10
N THR A 145 9.38 -1.04 -0.04
CA THR A 145 9.67 -2.03 1.00
C THR A 145 10.54 -3.20 0.53
N GLY A 146 10.53 -3.52 -0.76
CA GLY A 146 11.22 -4.70 -1.31
C GLY A 146 10.72 -6.03 -0.74
N ILE A 147 9.52 -6.07 -0.15
CA ILE A 147 9.04 -7.26 0.59
C ILE A 147 8.74 -8.45 -0.31
N VAL A 148 8.36 -8.18 -1.56
CA VAL A 148 8.16 -9.17 -2.63
C VAL A 148 8.66 -8.59 -3.94
N SER A 149 8.94 -9.46 -4.92
CA SER A 149 9.40 -9.03 -6.25
C SER A 149 8.24 -8.48 -7.09
N LEU A 150 8.55 -7.57 -8.02
CA LEU A 150 7.58 -7.05 -8.98
C LEU A 150 7.04 -8.18 -9.89
N GLU A 151 7.91 -9.09 -10.27
CA GLU A 151 7.60 -10.24 -11.13
C GLU A 151 6.52 -11.12 -10.50
N THR A 152 6.68 -11.48 -9.23
CA THR A 152 5.71 -12.29 -8.49
C THR A 152 4.36 -11.58 -8.35
N VAL A 153 4.37 -10.27 -8.08
CA VAL A 153 3.13 -9.48 -8.01
C VAL A 153 2.41 -9.45 -9.36
N VAL A 154 3.14 -9.28 -10.46
CA VAL A 154 2.56 -9.30 -11.81
C VAL A 154 1.97 -10.66 -12.14
N GLU A 155 2.63 -11.76 -11.75
CA GLU A 155 2.10 -13.11 -11.92
C GLU A 155 0.79 -13.31 -11.15
N VAL A 156 0.75 -12.95 -9.86
CA VAL A 156 -0.46 -13.01 -9.04
C VAL A 156 -1.61 -12.20 -9.63
N ILE A 157 -1.32 -11.00 -10.13
CA ILE A 157 -2.33 -10.16 -10.79
C ILE A 157 -2.90 -10.85 -12.03
N ARG A 158 -2.05 -11.45 -12.87
CA ARG A 158 -2.49 -12.16 -14.07
C ARG A 158 -3.33 -13.40 -13.77
N ASN A 159 -3.02 -14.08 -12.68
CA ASN A 159 -3.78 -15.24 -12.23
C ASN A 159 -5.12 -14.86 -11.58
N ARG A 160 -5.20 -13.69 -10.92
CA ARG A 160 -6.39 -13.21 -10.23
C ARG A 160 -7.42 -12.56 -11.17
N PHE A 161 -6.96 -11.82 -12.15
CA PHE A 161 -7.78 -11.11 -13.12
C PHE A 161 -7.74 -11.83 -14.48
N HIS A 162 -8.70 -11.54 -15.36
CA HIS A 162 -8.78 -12.22 -16.64
C HIS A 162 -8.69 -11.26 -17.83
N GLY A 163 -8.11 -11.72 -18.93
CA GLY A 163 -8.07 -11.03 -20.21
C GLY A 163 -7.46 -9.63 -20.12
N ARG A 164 -8.10 -8.65 -20.73
CA ARG A 164 -7.63 -7.26 -20.78
C ARG A 164 -7.48 -6.60 -19.42
N ILE A 165 -8.31 -7.02 -18.45
CA ILE A 165 -8.26 -6.46 -17.08
C ILE A 165 -6.98 -6.91 -16.38
N ALA A 166 -6.53 -8.15 -16.58
CA ALA A 166 -5.28 -8.66 -16.02
C ALA A 166 -4.07 -7.84 -16.52
N GLU A 167 -3.98 -7.63 -17.83
CA GLU A 167 -2.87 -6.84 -18.41
C GLU A 167 -2.93 -5.37 -18.01
N ALA A 168 -4.11 -4.77 -17.92
CA ALA A 168 -4.26 -3.40 -17.45
C ALA A 168 -3.76 -3.23 -16.00
N ASN A 169 -4.12 -4.15 -15.10
CA ASN A 169 -3.63 -4.15 -13.73
C ASN A 169 -2.12 -4.44 -13.64
N ALA A 170 -1.61 -5.38 -14.44
CA ALA A 170 -0.17 -5.66 -14.51
C ALA A 170 0.63 -4.45 -15.00
N ASN A 171 0.11 -3.70 -15.98
CA ASN A 171 0.75 -2.48 -16.45
C ASN A 171 0.65 -1.35 -15.43
N ALA A 172 -0.47 -1.24 -14.70
CA ALA A 172 -0.64 -0.25 -13.63
C ALA A 172 0.37 -0.45 -12.50
N VAL A 173 0.60 -1.69 -12.04
CA VAL A 173 1.58 -1.96 -10.98
C VAL A 173 3.02 -1.70 -11.46
N LYS A 174 3.37 -2.05 -12.70
CA LYS A 174 4.70 -1.79 -13.27
C LYS A 174 4.97 -0.28 -13.42
N ASP A 175 4.00 0.45 -13.96
CA ASP A 175 4.08 1.91 -14.14
C ASP A 175 4.26 2.59 -12.77
N ALA A 176 3.46 2.21 -11.78
CA ALA A 176 3.56 2.73 -10.43
C ALA A 176 4.90 2.38 -9.76
N TYR A 177 5.38 1.15 -9.91
CA TYR A 177 6.69 0.75 -9.39
C TYR A 177 7.81 1.63 -9.92
N GLY A 178 7.83 1.88 -11.24
CA GLY A 178 8.85 2.72 -11.89
C GLY A 178 8.69 4.23 -11.65
N SER A 179 7.48 4.70 -11.30
CA SER A 179 7.17 6.12 -11.11
C SER A 179 7.12 6.55 -9.65
N THR A 180 7.30 5.62 -8.71
CA THR A 180 7.32 5.92 -7.27
C THR A 180 8.50 6.78 -6.92
N VAL A 181 8.24 7.89 -6.23
CA VAL A 181 9.29 8.74 -5.65
C VAL A 181 9.46 8.34 -4.19
N PHE A 182 10.67 7.94 -3.83
CA PHE A 182 11.00 7.45 -2.50
C PHE A 182 12.07 8.33 -1.86
N MET A 183 11.90 8.64 -0.58
CA MET A 183 12.86 9.39 0.23
C MET A 183 12.87 8.88 1.67
N ARG A 184 14.06 8.76 2.24
CA ARG A 184 14.23 8.59 3.68
C ARG A 184 14.39 9.98 4.32
N LEU A 185 13.51 10.31 5.25
CA LEU A 185 13.69 11.50 6.09
C LEU A 185 14.75 11.18 7.15
N GLN A 186 15.90 11.84 7.08
CA GLN A 186 16.92 11.79 8.13
C GLN A 186 16.59 12.82 9.19
N GLU A 187 16.83 12.51 10.47
CA GLU A 187 16.82 13.52 11.51
C GLU A 187 17.87 14.59 11.16
N ALA A 188 17.47 15.85 11.24
CA ALA A 188 18.45 16.92 11.21
C ALA A 188 19.33 16.75 12.44
N VAL A 189 20.61 16.46 12.20
CA VAL A 189 21.67 16.40 13.22
C VAL A 189 21.83 17.77 13.89
#